data_7ca0ef6f33052d0659d6ce23cf8ddf47
#
_entry.id   7ca0ef6f33052d0659d6ce23cf8ddf47
#
_cell.length_a   1.000
_cell.length_b   1.000
_cell.length_c   1.000
_cell.angle_alpha   90.00
_cell.angle_beta   90.00
_cell.angle_gamma   90.00
#
_symmetry.space_group_name_H-M   'P 1'
#
loop_
_entity.id
_entity.type
_entity.pdbx_description
1 polymer ?
#
loop_
_entity_poly.entity_id
_entity_poly.type
_entity_poly.pdbx_seq_one_letter_code
_entity_poly.pdbx_strand_id
1 'polypeptide(L)'
;LPYRIGDETLASWRESIYQKYNLLLDSLRASGVLDKEDPIVAARCLLDSIRKGGAVFTTAVPANLPHVGPEVVQQKTGSCRELTDFVVYVCRALGIPCAIDFMPIRGDENDSHQWVAFTDKYGTLYYHEFPNGVSEVRKDAMCGMPKIKVYRNTFSLNRAMQEEMQKLDTAIVPLFKDPHIIDITFPYTKDFKKELQIPKDALYKGKPRSRIAYLCASKRMDWEPVAWTDFDGKNIVFTDIQKGPVMRVATYERGRLRFWTDPFEINVSNEFHFFTPSDSVQDVTLFAKYTLRADDMFLNRMIGGTFEGSNDPDFREKEVLYLI
;
A
#
# COMPACT_ATOMS: atom_id res chain seq x y z
N LEU A 1 4.82 -11.43 13.64
CA LEU A 1 5.98 -11.48 12.75
C LEU A 1 6.28 -12.94 12.40
N PRO A 2 6.68 -13.24 11.17
CA PRO A 2 7.03 -14.61 10.81
C PRO A 2 8.19 -15.11 11.70
N TYR A 3 8.18 -16.39 11.98
CA TYR A 3 9.21 -17.05 12.78
C TYR A 3 10.57 -17.09 12.04
N ARG A 4 10.52 -17.20 10.73
CA ARG A 4 11.69 -17.20 9.83
C ARG A 4 11.40 -16.37 8.59
N ILE A 5 12.44 -15.74 8.08
CA ILE A 5 12.43 -15.11 6.74
C ILE A 5 13.65 -15.69 6.02
N GLY A 6 13.41 -16.46 4.95
CA GLY A 6 14.45 -17.26 4.33
C GLY A 6 15.04 -18.25 5.34
N ASP A 7 16.35 -18.26 5.46
CA ASP A 7 17.08 -19.12 6.41
C ASP A 7 17.33 -18.47 7.78
N GLU A 8 16.96 -17.19 7.94
CA GLU A 8 17.18 -16.46 9.19
C GLU A 8 16.10 -16.76 10.24
N THR A 9 16.53 -17.10 11.44
CA THR A 9 15.66 -17.22 12.62
C THR A 9 15.54 -15.86 13.28
N LEU A 10 14.31 -15.33 13.41
CA LEU A 10 14.08 -14.00 13.98
C LEU A 10 14.20 -13.94 15.51
N ALA A 11 14.63 -15.00 16.16
CA ALA A 11 14.64 -15.12 17.63
C ALA A 11 15.54 -14.11 18.33
N SER A 12 16.68 -13.74 17.75
CA SER A 12 17.71 -12.89 18.38
C SER A 12 17.71 -11.44 17.92
N TRP A 13 16.98 -11.08 16.87
CA TRP A 13 17.01 -9.74 16.25
C TRP A 13 16.64 -8.61 17.21
N ARG A 14 15.70 -8.85 18.10
CA ARG A 14 15.19 -7.85 19.05
C ARG A 14 16.32 -7.34 19.97
N GLU A 15 17.10 -8.24 20.53
CA GLU A 15 18.17 -7.88 21.45
C GLU A 15 19.25 -7.01 20.80
N SER A 16 19.73 -7.40 19.62
CA SER A 16 20.74 -6.63 18.90
C SER A 16 20.28 -5.24 18.51
N ILE A 17 19.03 -5.11 18.07
CA ILE A 17 18.42 -3.82 17.75
C ILE A 17 18.21 -2.99 19.03
N TYR A 18 17.73 -3.62 20.11
CA TYR A 18 17.52 -2.96 21.38
C TYR A 18 18.84 -2.34 21.91
N GLN A 19 19.89 -3.11 21.97
CA GLN A 19 21.19 -2.62 22.43
C GLN A 19 21.72 -1.46 21.60
N LYS A 20 21.52 -1.50 20.29
CA LYS A 20 21.95 -0.44 19.37
C LYS A 20 21.21 0.88 19.57
N TYR A 21 19.92 0.84 19.84
CA TYR A 21 19.07 2.03 19.83
C TYR A 21 18.57 2.47 21.21
N ASN A 22 18.69 1.64 22.26
CA ASN A 22 18.19 1.96 23.60
C ASN A 22 18.84 3.20 24.21
N LEU A 23 20.10 3.49 23.90
CA LEU A 23 20.79 4.70 24.38
C LEU A 23 20.06 6.01 24.01
N LEU A 24 19.30 6.00 22.90
CA LEU A 24 18.45 7.15 22.52
C LEU A 24 17.31 7.36 23.52
N LEU A 25 16.68 6.28 23.97
CA LEU A 25 15.61 6.35 24.97
C LEU A 25 16.17 6.72 26.36
N ASP A 26 17.36 6.24 26.72
CA ASP A 26 18.02 6.62 27.96
C ASP A 26 18.36 8.11 27.97
N SER A 27 18.84 8.65 26.85
CA SER A 27 19.07 10.09 26.67
C SER A 27 17.77 10.88 26.80
N LEU A 28 16.68 10.39 26.20
CA LEU A 28 15.36 11.02 26.33
C LEU A 28 14.86 11.01 27.79
N ARG A 29 15.00 9.88 28.48
CA ARG A 29 14.64 9.76 29.91
C ARG A 29 15.42 10.73 30.79
N ALA A 30 16.69 10.94 30.48
CA ALA A 30 17.58 11.87 31.19
C ALA A 30 17.33 13.36 30.84
N SER A 31 16.70 13.66 29.71
CA SER A 31 16.62 15.01 29.14
C SER A 31 15.63 15.96 29.82
N GLY A 32 14.82 15.52 30.76
CA GLY A 32 13.77 16.34 31.37
C GLY A 32 12.64 16.75 30.42
N VAL A 33 12.54 16.13 29.24
CA VAL A 33 11.44 16.39 28.29
C VAL A 33 10.10 16.03 28.92
N LEU A 34 9.13 16.94 28.79
CA LEU A 34 7.76 16.70 29.23
C LEU A 34 7.15 15.57 28.40
N ASP A 35 6.30 14.77 29.03
CA ASP A 35 5.61 13.63 28.40
C ASP A 35 6.56 12.57 27.78
N LYS A 36 7.75 12.39 28.35
CA LYS A 36 8.70 11.35 27.92
C LYS A 36 8.15 9.91 27.93
N GLU A 37 7.05 9.70 28.62
CA GLU A 37 6.28 8.44 28.62
C GLU A 37 5.34 8.32 27.41
N ASP A 38 5.13 9.41 26.64
CA ASP A 38 4.31 9.37 25.45
C ASP A 38 5.05 8.65 24.30
N PRO A 39 4.47 7.59 23.71
CA PRO A 39 5.09 6.87 22.60
C PRO A 39 5.47 7.74 21.40
N ILE A 40 4.72 8.82 21.16
CA ILE A 40 4.99 9.75 20.04
C ILE A 40 6.25 10.56 20.27
N VAL A 41 6.53 10.96 21.50
CA VAL A 41 7.78 11.66 21.84
C VAL A 41 8.98 10.75 21.60
N ALA A 42 8.89 9.50 22.05
CA ALA A 42 9.92 8.50 21.82
C ALA A 42 10.09 8.20 20.31
N ALA A 43 8.99 8.04 19.58
CA ALA A 43 9.02 7.79 18.14
C ALA A 43 9.69 8.94 17.37
N ARG A 44 9.36 10.21 17.70
CA ARG A 44 10.00 11.38 17.06
C ARG A 44 11.50 11.44 17.32
N CYS A 45 11.93 11.20 18.54
CA CYS A 45 13.35 11.14 18.89
C CYS A 45 14.09 10.07 18.07
N LEU A 46 13.50 8.88 17.97
CA LEU A 46 14.04 7.77 17.20
C LEU A 46 14.09 8.08 15.69
N LEU A 47 13.02 8.60 15.12
CA LEU A 47 12.94 8.92 13.69
C LEU A 47 13.97 9.99 13.30
N ASP A 48 14.16 10.99 14.14
CA ASP A 48 15.21 12.00 13.93
C ASP A 48 16.61 11.39 13.96
N SER A 49 16.85 10.46 14.84
CA SER A 49 18.13 9.72 14.90
C SER A 49 18.32 8.83 13.66
N ILE A 50 17.30 8.12 13.22
CA ILE A 50 17.32 7.27 12.02
C ILE A 50 17.68 8.12 10.80
N ARG A 51 17.04 9.28 10.63
CA ARG A 51 17.34 10.20 9.52
C ARG A 51 18.75 10.74 9.57
N LYS A 52 19.19 11.23 10.72
CA LYS A 52 20.57 11.70 10.93
C LYS A 52 21.59 10.57 10.73
N GLY A 53 21.21 9.33 11.00
CA GLY A 53 22.01 8.12 10.79
C GLY A 53 22.11 7.67 9.33
N GLY A 54 21.62 8.45 8.37
CA GLY A 54 21.79 8.22 6.94
C GLY A 54 20.75 7.28 6.31
N ALA A 55 19.55 7.18 6.86
CA ALA A 55 18.46 6.46 6.18
C ALA A 55 18.04 7.20 4.89
N VAL A 56 17.99 6.48 3.78
CA VAL A 56 17.76 7.03 2.43
C VAL A 56 16.57 6.34 1.76
N PHE A 57 15.61 7.14 1.33
CA PHE A 57 14.52 6.65 0.49
C PHE A 57 14.99 6.52 -0.95
N THR A 58 14.71 5.37 -1.57
CA THR A 58 14.92 5.12 -2.99
C THR A 58 13.93 4.09 -3.52
N THR A 59 13.47 4.27 -4.74
CA THR A 59 12.66 3.29 -5.46
C THR A 59 13.52 2.29 -6.24
N ALA A 60 14.80 2.56 -6.39
CA ALA A 60 15.76 1.71 -7.07
C ALA A 60 16.49 0.81 -6.06
N VAL A 61 15.74 -0.10 -5.40
CA VAL A 61 16.32 -1.05 -4.44
C VAL A 61 16.95 -2.21 -5.19
N PRO A 62 18.26 -2.48 -5.00
CA PRO A 62 18.91 -3.62 -5.62
C PRO A 62 18.29 -4.95 -5.19
N ALA A 63 18.08 -5.85 -6.14
CA ALA A 63 17.42 -7.14 -5.89
C ALA A 63 18.22 -8.08 -4.96
N ASN A 64 19.51 -7.83 -4.77
CA ASN A 64 20.35 -8.61 -3.87
C ASN A 64 20.37 -8.11 -2.43
N LEU A 65 19.63 -7.03 -2.12
CA LEU A 65 19.47 -6.56 -0.75
C LEU A 65 18.21 -7.17 -0.12
N PRO A 66 18.20 -7.33 1.22
CA PRO A 66 17.00 -7.75 1.93
C PRO A 66 15.86 -6.75 1.73
N HIS A 67 14.68 -7.24 1.34
CA HIS A 67 13.47 -6.43 1.17
C HIS A 67 12.49 -6.57 2.34
N VAL A 68 12.73 -7.52 3.22
CA VAL A 68 11.93 -7.78 4.42
C VAL A 68 12.81 -8.34 5.53
N GLY A 69 12.34 -8.23 6.76
CA GLY A 69 13.02 -8.83 7.91
C GLY A 69 14.00 -7.90 8.63
N PRO A 70 14.66 -8.38 9.68
CA PRO A 70 15.51 -7.56 10.53
C PRO A 70 16.79 -7.05 9.85
N GLU A 71 17.25 -7.69 8.79
CA GLU A 71 18.43 -7.26 8.03
C GLU A 71 18.22 -5.91 7.32
N VAL A 72 16.98 -5.57 7.01
CA VAL A 72 16.59 -4.24 6.48
C VAL A 72 17.11 -3.11 7.40
N VAL A 73 17.19 -3.35 8.70
CA VAL A 73 17.72 -2.38 9.67
C VAL A 73 19.19 -2.03 9.42
N GLN A 74 19.96 -2.94 8.83
CA GLN A 74 21.39 -2.72 8.59
C GLN A 74 21.64 -1.84 7.37
N GLN A 75 20.84 -2.01 6.30
CA GLN A 75 21.06 -1.30 5.06
C GLN A 75 20.55 0.16 5.06
N LYS A 76 19.55 0.49 5.88
CA LYS A 76 18.98 1.85 6.04
C LYS A 76 18.57 2.51 4.73
N THR A 77 18.34 1.76 3.66
CA THR A 77 18.04 2.25 2.33
C THR A 77 16.93 1.41 1.73
N GLY A 78 15.97 2.03 1.12
CA GLY A 78 14.89 1.32 0.47
C GLY A 78 13.71 2.20 0.07
N SER A 79 12.70 1.55 -0.46
CA SER A 79 11.40 2.14 -0.77
C SER A 79 10.55 2.32 0.50
N CYS A 80 9.30 2.67 0.32
CA CYS A 80 8.34 2.74 1.42
C CYS A 80 8.27 1.43 2.22
N ARG A 81 8.46 0.28 1.57
CA ARG A 81 8.41 -1.04 2.20
C ARG A 81 9.57 -1.25 3.16
N GLU A 82 10.80 -1.17 2.64
CA GLU A 82 12.01 -1.44 3.43
C GLU A 82 12.15 -0.45 4.59
N LEU A 83 11.88 0.84 4.35
CA LEU A 83 12.01 1.85 5.39
C LEU A 83 10.89 1.77 6.44
N THR A 84 9.68 1.38 6.06
CA THR A 84 8.61 1.10 7.01
C THR A 84 8.98 -0.09 7.91
N ASP A 85 9.43 -1.18 7.32
CA ASP A 85 9.87 -2.36 8.07
C ASP A 85 11.02 -2.00 9.02
N PHE A 86 12.01 -1.24 8.56
CA PHE A 86 13.11 -0.75 9.39
C PHE A 86 12.60 -0.02 10.65
N VAL A 87 11.74 0.98 10.47
CA VAL A 87 11.20 1.74 11.61
C VAL A 87 10.40 0.84 12.56
N VAL A 88 9.57 -0.05 12.01
CA VAL A 88 8.74 -0.95 12.82
C VAL A 88 9.60 -1.92 13.63
N TYR A 89 10.64 -2.52 13.04
CA TYR A 89 11.57 -3.38 13.78
C TYR A 89 12.24 -2.64 14.94
N VAL A 90 12.74 -1.43 14.69
CA VAL A 90 13.42 -0.64 15.74
C VAL A 90 12.43 -0.21 16.82
N CYS A 91 11.29 0.36 16.47
CA CYS A 91 10.27 0.80 17.42
C CYS A 91 9.81 -0.36 18.31
N ARG A 92 9.49 -1.50 17.70
CA ARG A 92 9.02 -2.67 18.45
C ARG A 92 10.11 -3.33 19.32
N ALA A 93 11.36 -3.26 18.92
CA ALA A 93 12.48 -3.69 19.79
C ALA A 93 12.56 -2.82 21.03
N LEU A 94 12.31 -1.54 20.92
CA LEU A 94 12.35 -0.56 22.02
C LEU A 94 11.04 -0.48 22.83
N GLY A 95 10.00 -1.26 22.46
CA GLY A 95 8.70 -1.21 23.13
C GLY A 95 7.81 -0.03 22.72
N ILE A 96 8.16 0.69 21.65
CA ILE A 96 7.32 1.77 21.10
C ILE A 96 6.19 1.13 20.27
N PRO A 97 4.90 1.35 20.64
CA PRO A 97 3.78 0.76 19.92
C PRO A 97 3.64 1.37 18.52
N CYS A 98 3.70 0.52 17.51
CA CYS A 98 3.51 0.91 16.12
C CYS A 98 2.96 -0.25 15.28
N ALA A 99 2.40 0.08 14.14
CA ALA A 99 1.88 -0.86 13.16
C ALA A 99 2.26 -0.43 11.74
N ILE A 100 2.12 -1.34 10.79
CA ILE A 100 2.19 -1.04 9.36
C ILE A 100 0.78 -0.82 8.86
N ASP A 101 0.51 0.36 8.32
CA ASP A 101 -0.70 0.63 7.56
C ASP A 101 -0.34 0.68 6.07
N PHE A 102 -1.20 0.12 5.23
CA PHE A 102 -0.93 0.01 3.80
C PHE A 102 -2.18 0.11 2.95
N MET A 103 -2.02 0.57 1.73
CA MET A 103 -3.02 0.46 0.67
C MET A 103 -2.57 -0.56 -0.37
N PRO A 104 -3.44 -1.52 -0.72
CA PRO A 104 -3.10 -2.56 -1.70
C PRO A 104 -2.72 -2.00 -3.07
N ILE A 105 -3.35 -0.90 -3.44
CA ILE A 105 -3.07 -0.13 -4.66
C ILE A 105 -3.36 1.34 -4.42
N ARG A 106 -2.52 2.22 -4.92
CA ARG A 106 -2.78 3.66 -5.00
C ARG A 106 -3.78 3.93 -6.13
N GLY A 107 -4.62 4.94 -5.94
CA GLY A 107 -5.58 5.33 -6.97
C GLY A 107 -5.00 6.13 -8.14
N ASP A 108 -3.78 6.64 -7.99
CA ASP A 108 -3.07 7.48 -8.96
C ASP A 108 -1.83 6.82 -9.56
N GLU A 109 -1.40 5.69 -9.02
CA GLU A 109 -0.23 4.94 -9.47
C GLU A 109 -0.53 3.43 -9.49
N ASN A 110 0.28 2.68 -10.24
CA ASN A 110 0.11 1.24 -10.39
C ASN A 110 0.85 0.43 -9.32
N ASP A 111 0.99 0.95 -8.12
CA ASP A 111 1.74 0.31 -7.05
C ASP A 111 1.02 0.41 -5.70
N SER A 112 1.41 -0.45 -4.78
CA SER A 112 1.00 -0.38 -3.37
C SER A 112 1.80 0.68 -2.62
N HIS A 113 1.32 1.08 -1.45
CA HIS A 113 2.08 1.96 -0.56
C HIS A 113 1.86 1.56 0.89
N GLN A 114 2.89 1.76 1.72
CA GLN A 114 2.81 1.50 3.16
C GLN A 114 3.58 2.52 3.98
N TRP A 115 3.18 2.66 5.23
CA TRP A 115 3.76 3.59 6.19
C TRP A 115 3.63 3.09 7.62
N VAL A 116 4.31 3.75 8.55
CA VAL A 116 4.21 3.42 9.98
C VAL A 116 3.11 4.23 10.64
N ALA A 117 2.26 3.56 11.39
CA ALA A 117 1.26 4.17 12.24
C ALA A 117 1.65 4.04 13.72
N PHE A 118 1.49 5.12 14.46
CA PHE A 118 1.72 5.22 15.89
C PHE A 118 0.46 5.64 16.61
N THR A 119 0.36 5.30 17.89
CA THR A 119 -0.74 5.74 18.73
C THR A 119 -0.16 6.38 19.99
N ASP A 120 -0.63 7.59 20.33
CA ASP A 120 -0.25 8.24 21.56
C ASP A 120 -0.94 7.61 22.80
N LYS A 121 -0.62 8.12 23.98
CA LYS A 121 -1.22 7.67 25.25
C LYS A 121 -2.73 7.95 25.36
N TYR A 122 -3.30 8.76 24.48
CA TYR A 122 -4.73 9.09 24.43
C TYR A 122 -5.48 8.31 23.33
N GLY A 123 -4.78 7.49 22.55
CA GLY A 123 -5.36 6.75 21.42
C GLY A 123 -5.39 7.54 20.10
N THR A 124 -4.78 8.73 20.05
CA THR A 124 -4.68 9.50 18.80
C THR A 124 -3.71 8.82 17.86
N LEU A 125 -4.11 8.69 16.61
CA LEU A 125 -3.33 8.04 15.57
C LEU A 125 -2.41 9.05 14.89
N TYR A 126 -1.14 8.68 14.75
CA TYR A 126 -0.09 9.40 14.01
C TYR A 126 0.50 8.48 12.97
N TYR A 127 1.07 9.05 11.89
CA TYR A 127 1.75 8.27 10.88
C TYR A 127 3.13 8.84 10.55
N HIS A 128 3.99 7.99 10.04
CA HIS A 128 5.29 8.38 9.50
C HIS A 128 5.49 7.76 8.13
N GLU A 129 5.83 8.62 7.19
CA GLU A 129 6.22 8.29 5.84
C GLU A 129 7.59 8.90 5.55
N PHE A 130 8.54 8.11 5.08
CA PHE A 130 9.84 8.64 4.74
C PHE A 130 9.76 9.56 3.50
N PRO A 131 10.49 10.70 3.50
CA PRO A 131 11.42 11.22 4.51
C PRO A 131 10.77 12.13 5.58
N ASN A 132 9.46 12.16 5.67
CA ASN A 132 8.70 13.08 6.53
C ASN A 132 8.80 12.74 8.02
N GLY A 133 8.49 13.70 8.88
CA GLY A 133 8.36 13.49 10.31
C GLY A 133 7.03 12.83 10.70
N VAL A 134 6.86 12.50 11.98
CA VAL A 134 5.57 12.02 12.52
C VAL A 134 4.53 13.12 12.43
N SER A 135 3.43 12.86 11.74
CA SER A 135 2.30 13.75 11.56
C SER A 135 1.03 13.14 12.13
N GLU A 136 0.12 13.97 12.62
CA GLU A 136 -1.15 13.52 13.14
C GLU A 136 -2.05 13.02 12.01
N VAL A 137 -2.63 11.83 12.20
CA VAL A 137 -3.57 11.22 11.25
C VAL A 137 -4.99 11.64 11.62
N ARG A 138 -5.64 12.38 10.74
CA ARG A 138 -7.06 12.76 10.83
C ARG A 138 -7.76 12.38 9.53
N LYS A 139 -9.05 12.72 9.43
CA LYS A 139 -9.84 12.52 8.20
C LYS A 139 -9.19 13.08 6.93
N ASP A 140 -8.29 14.04 7.07
CA ASP A 140 -7.61 14.75 5.98
C ASP A 140 -6.21 14.22 5.69
N ALA A 141 -5.83 13.15 6.31
CA ALA A 141 -4.46 12.68 6.33
C ALA A 141 -4.03 11.97 5.04
N MET A 142 -2.72 11.87 4.89
CA MET A 142 -2.01 11.24 3.78
C MET A 142 -2.01 12.05 2.48
N CYS A 143 -1.55 13.32 2.59
CA CYS A 143 -0.89 14.05 1.50
C CYS A 143 -1.60 14.00 0.12
N GLY A 144 -2.92 13.92 0.09
CA GLY A 144 -3.67 13.89 -1.17
C GLY A 144 -3.48 12.64 -2.03
N MET A 145 -2.76 11.63 -1.54
CA MET A 145 -2.68 10.35 -2.26
C MET A 145 -4.05 9.67 -2.32
N PRO A 146 -4.59 9.41 -3.51
CA PRO A 146 -5.86 8.68 -3.65
C PRO A 146 -5.68 7.25 -3.13
N LYS A 147 -6.53 6.84 -2.20
CA LYS A 147 -6.52 5.51 -1.59
C LYS A 147 -7.94 4.97 -1.49
N ILE A 148 -8.22 3.87 -2.13
CA ILE A 148 -9.56 3.28 -2.12
C ILE A 148 -9.83 2.66 -0.76
N LYS A 149 -8.83 1.93 -0.23
CA LYS A 149 -8.86 1.24 1.06
C LYS A 149 -7.50 1.29 1.74
N VAL A 150 -7.51 1.33 3.07
CA VAL A 150 -6.33 1.21 3.91
C VAL A 150 -6.50 0.06 4.88
N TYR A 151 -5.50 -0.79 4.96
CA TYR A 151 -5.43 -1.91 5.89
C TYR A 151 -4.27 -1.73 6.85
N ARG A 152 -4.41 -2.32 8.04
CA ARG A 152 -3.36 -2.41 9.05
C ARG A 152 -2.89 -3.84 9.19
N ASN A 153 -1.58 -4.06 9.15
CA ASN A 153 -1.01 -5.32 9.57
C ASN A 153 -1.10 -5.44 11.10
N THR A 154 -1.81 -6.47 11.56
CA THR A 154 -1.88 -6.83 12.98
C THR A 154 -0.82 -7.86 13.31
N PHE A 155 -0.25 -7.77 14.54
CA PHE A 155 0.71 -8.77 15.02
C PHE A 155 0.04 -9.95 15.75
N SER A 156 -1.26 -9.83 15.96
CA SER A 156 -2.15 -10.89 16.44
C SER A 156 -3.01 -11.40 15.30
N LEU A 157 -3.47 -12.63 15.43
CA LEU A 157 -4.45 -13.20 14.51
C LEU A 157 -5.79 -12.50 14.67
N ASN A 158 -6.37 -12.06 13.55
CA ASN A 158 -7.72 -11.54 13.45
C ASN A 158 -8.45 -12.34 12.36
N ARG A 159 -9.22 -13.33 12.75
CA ARG A 159 -9.89 -14.26 11.83
C ARG A 159 -11.34 -13.88 11.51
N ALA A 160 -11.87 -12.84 12.14
CA ALA A 160 -13.29 -12.49 12.01
C ALA A 160 -13.70 -12.27 10.54
N MET A 161 -12.87 -11.55 9.77
CA MET A 161 -13.10 -11.30 8.35
C MET A 161 -13.08 -12.61 7.54
N GLN A 162 -12.07 -13.47 7.74
CA GLN A 162 -11.95 -14.73 7.01
C GLN A 162 -13.09 -15.69 7.35
N GLU A 163 -13.50 -15.76 8.61
CA GLU A 163 -14.63 -16.58 9.06
C GLU A 163 -15.95 -16.10 8.46
N GLU A 164 -16.14 -14.79 8.33
CA GLU A 164 -17.30 -14.22 7.66
C GLU A 164 -17.30 -14.54 6.17
N MET A 165 -16.18 -14.29 5.48
CA MET A 165 -16.04 -14.60 4.06
C MET A 165 -16.22 -16.09 3.76
N GLN A 166 -15.68 -16.99 4.60
CA GLN A 166 -15.80 -18.44 4.41
C GLN A 166 -17.23 -18.96 4.53
N LYS A 167 -18.12 -18.26 5.24
CA LYS A 167 -19.56 -18.58 5.26
C LYS A 167 -20.24 -18.29 3.92
N LEU A 168 -19.67 -17.39 3.13
CA LEU A 168 -20.20 -16.98 1.84
C LEU A 168 -19.61 -17.79 0.68
N ASP A 169 -18.29 -18.03 0.69
CA ASP A 169 -17.57 -18.77 -0.33
C ASP A 169 -16.22 -19.28 0.21
N THR A 170 -15.69 -20.33 -0.42
CA THR A 170 -14.34 -20.87 -0.13
C THR A 170 -13.26 -20.26 -1.04
N ALA A 171 -13.66 -19.71 -2.20
CA ALA A 171 -12.77 -19.06 -3.15
C ALA A 171 -12.54 -17.59 -2.79
N ILE A 172 -11.57 -17.34 -1.91
CA ILE A 172 -11.20 -16.00 -1.43
C ILE A 172 -9.91 -15.56 -2.12
N VAL A 173 -9.82 -14.29 -2.53
CA VAL A 173 -8.60 -13.71 -3.11
C VAL A 173 -7.47 -13.64 -2.07
N PRO A 174 -6.18 -13.70 -2.50
CA PRO A 174 -5.05 -13.82 -1.58
C PRO A 174 -4.99 -12.76 -0.48
N LEU A 175 -5.25 -11.50 -0.78
CA LEU A 175 -5.23 -10.40 0.20
C LEU A 175 -6.08 -10.70 1.43
N PHE A 176 -7.31 -11.18 1.22
CA PHE A 176 -8.27 -11.41 2.31
C PHE A 176 -8.13 -12.79 2.97
N LYS A 177 -7.16 -13.61 2.53
CA LYS A 177 -6.78 -14.84 3.25
C LYS A 177 -5.84 -14.57 4.42
N ASP A 178 -5.20 -13.41 4.44
CA ASP A 178 -4.25 -13.05 5.51
C ASP A 178 -5.01 -12.71 6.81
N PRO A 179 -4.86 -13.49 7.88
CA PRO A 179 -5.52 -13.21 9.16
C PRO A 179 -4.82 -12.09 9.97
N HIS A 180 -3.82 -11.46 9.40
CA HIS A 180 -3.07 -10.37 10.03
C HIS A 180 -3.45 -8.99 9.50
N ILE A 181 -4.60 -8.84 8.82
CA ILE A 181 -5.06 -7.54 8.34
C ILE A 181 -6.41 -7.15 8.94
N ILE A 182 -6.58 -5.85 9.17
CA ILE A 182 -7.87 -5.22 9.49
C ILE A 182 -8.06 -3.98 8.63
N ASP A 183 -9.31 -3.68 8.29
CA ASP A 183 -9.67 -2.44 7.60
C ASP A 183 -9.56 -1.25 8.57
N ILE A 184 -8.77 -0.26 8.19
CA ILE A 184 -8.55 0.98 8.95
C ILE A 184 -8.72 2.22 8.04
N THR A 185 -9.54 2.12 7.04
CA THR A 185 -9.72 3.17 6.02
C THR A 185 -10.22 4.49 6.59
N PHE A 186 -11.17 4.43 7.54
CA PHE A 186 -11.89 5.60 8.04
C PHE A 186 -10.98 6.77 8.49
N PRO A 187 -9.91 6.59 9.29
CA PRO A 187 -9.06 7.69 9.73
C PRO A 187 -8.26 8.36 8.61
N TYR A 188 -8.12 7.69 7.48
CA TYR A 188 -7.25 8.12 6.38
C TYR A 188 -7.99 8.75 5.21
N THR A 189 -9.32 8.86 5.26
CA THR A 189 -10.09 9.35 4.12
C THR A 189 -10.85 10.63 4.44
N LYS A 190 -10.70 11.61 3.55
CA LYS A 190 -11.42 12.89 3.60
C LYS A 190 -12.72 12.83 2.83
N ASP A 191 -12.61 12.41 1.56
CA ASP A 191 -13.71 12.31 0.60
C ASP A 191 -14.03 10.84 0.33
N PHE A 192 -14.70 10.21 1.27
CA PHE A 192 -15.12 8.83 1.12
C PHE A 192 -16.65 8.70 1.04
N LYS A 193 -17.10 7.62 0.44
CA LYS A 193 -18.48 7.21 0.47
C LYS A 193 -18.64 6.16 1.56
N LYS A 194 -19.41 6.49 2.62
CA LYS A 194 -19.64 5.58 3.74
C LYS A 194 -20.29 4.29 3.26
N GLU A 195 -21.24 4.42 2.33
CA GLU A 195 -21.89 3.30 1.66
C GLU A 195 -21.89 3.54 0.13
N LEU A 196 -21.20 2.69 -0.59
CA LEU A 196 -21.17 2.68 -2.03
C LEU A 196 -22.08 1.57 -2.53
N GLN A 197 -23.32 1.92 -2.85
CA GLN A 197 -24.26 0.99 -3.48
C GLN A 197 -24.07 1.01 -5.00
N ILE A 198 -23.75 -0.15 -5.57
CA ILE A 198 -23.60 -0.29 -7.03
C ILE A 198 -24.98 -0.30 -7.68
N PRO A 199 -25.24 0.54 -8.71
CA PRO A 199 -26.50 0.56 -9.44
C PRO A 199 -26.78 -0.81 -10.08
N LYS A 200 -28.04 -1.29 -9.97
CA LYS A 200 -28.41 -2.61 -10.49
C LYS A 200 -28.35 -2.70 -12.01
N ASP A 201 -28.66 -1.62 -12.68
CA ASP A 201 -28.61 -1.48 -14.13
C ASP A 201 -27.20 -1.41 -14.70
N ALA A 202 -26.21 -1.09 -13.84
CA ALA A 202 -24.79 -1.15 -14.19
C ALA A 202 -24.22 -2.57 -14.14
N LEU A 203 -24.95 -3.53 -13.59
CA LEU A 203 -24.50 -4.92 -13.50
C LEU A 203 -24.75 -5.68 -14.80
N TYR A 204 -23.73 -6.39 -15.27
CA TYR A 204 -23.90 -7.29 -16.42
C TYR A 204 -24.91 -8.40 -16.11
N LYS A 205 -25.66 -8.78 -17.14
CA LYS A 205 -26.65 -9.88 -17.04
C LYS A 205 -25.92 -11.20 -16.71
N GLY A 206 -26.47 -11.94 -15.77
CA GLY A 206 -25.94 -13.24 -15.39
C GLY A 206 -26.17 -13.58 -13.93
N LYS A 207 -25.70 -14.76 -13.54
CA LYS A 207 -25.75 -15.22 -12.14
C LYS A 207 -24.32 -15.42 -11.65
N PRO A 208 -23.89 -14.76 -10.58
CA PRO A 208 -22.61 -15.03 -9.94
C PRO A 208 -22.61 -16.45 -9.35
N ARG A 209 -21.44 -17.08 -9.37
CA ARG A 209 -21.22 -18.37 -8.69
C ARG A 209 -20.76 -18.15 -7.25
N SER A 210 -20.07 -17.04 -7.01
CA SER A 210 -19.60 -16.63 -5.69
C SER A 210 -20.58 -15.66 -5.06
N ARG A 211 -20.76 -15.76 -3.75
CA ARG A 211 -21.47 -14.77 -2.94
C ARG A 211 -20.58 -13.64 -2.45
N ILE A 212 -19.29 -13.62 -2.81
CA ILE A 212 -18.39 -12.53 -2.46
C ILE A 212 -18.19 -11.67 -3.70
N ALA A 213 -18.60 -10.40 -3.62
CA ALA A 213 -18.22 -9.38 -4.58
C ALA A 213 -16.99 -8.63 -4.07
N TYR A 214 -16.07 -8.36 -5.00
CA TYR A 214 -14.88 -7.56 -4.78
C TYR A 214 -14.98 -6.25 -5.53
N LEU A 215 -14.59 -5.16 -4.86
CA LEU A 215 -14.25 -3.91 -5.52
C LEU A 215 -12.78 -3.99 -5.91
N CYS A 216 -12.51 -3.83 -7.19
CA CYS A 216 -11.17 -3.92 -7.75
C CYS A 216 -10.71 -2.55 -8.24
N ALA A 217 -9.47 -2.19 -7.96
CA ALA A 217 -8.80 -1.00 -8.49
C ALA A 217 -7.99 -1.36 -9.73
N SER A 218 -7.85 -0.41 -10.64
CA SER A 218 -6.97 -0.55 -11.81
C SER A 218 -5.50 -0.67 -11.37
N LYS A 219 -4.80 -1.66 -11.92
CA LYS A 219 -3.38 -1.92 -11.64
C LYS A 219 -2.65 -2.37 -12.91
N ARG A 220 -1.89 -1.49 -13.54
CA ARG A 220 -1.17 -1.78 -14.79
C ARG A 220 -2.10 -2.36 -15.85
N MET A 221 -1.91 -3.64 -16.18
CA MET A 221 -2.71 -4.41 -17.15
C MET A 221 -3.76 -5.30 -16.46
N ASP A 222 -3.97 -5.16 -15.15
CA ASP A 222 -4.80 -6.02 -14.33
C ASP A 222 -5.65 -5.21 -13.33
N TRP A 223 -6.39 -5.92 -12.48
CA TRP A 223 -7.25 -5.36 -11.45
C TRP A 223 -6.92 -5.98 -10.09
N GLU A 224 -6.68 -5.12 -9.08
CA GLU A 224 -6.40 -5.56 -7.72
C GLU A 224 -7.66 -5.48 -6.86
N PRO A 225 -8.14 -6.60 -6.28
CA PRO A 225 -9.22 -6.57 -5.30
C PRO A 225 -8.81 -5.79 -4.05
N VAL A 226 -9.55 -4.72 -3.74
CA VAL A 226 -9.22 -3.81 -2.62
C VAL A 226 -10.29 -3.75 -1.53
N ALA A 227 -11.51 -4.19 -1.81
CA ALA A 227 -12.58 -4.32 -0.83
C ALA A 227 -13.46 -5.52 -1.19
N TRP A 228 -14.26 -5.99 -0.24
CA TRP A 228 -15.20 -7.07 -0.44
C TRP A 228 -16.55 -6.81 0.23
N THR A 229 -17.60 -7.48 -0.24
CA THR A 229 -18.93 -7.48 0.39
C THR A 229 -19.70 -8.76 0.04
N ASP A 230 -20.76 -9.06 0.77
CA ASP A 230 -21.71 -10.13 0.40
C ASP A 230 -22.48 -9.71 -0.87
N PHE A 231 -22.60 -10.63 -1.79
CA PHE A 231 -23.36 -10.48 -3.03
C PHE A 231 -24.52 -11.46 -3.06
N ASP A 232 -25.64 -11.05 -2.57
CA ASP A 232 -26.87 -11.84 -2.57
C ASP A 232 -27.55 -11.98 -3.94
N GLY A 233 -26.93 -11.43 -4.99
CA GLY A 233 -27.45 -11.35 -6.36
C GLY A 233 -28.36 -10.16 -6.62
N LYS A 234 -28.60 -9.29 -5.64
CA LYS A 234 -29.48 -8.12 -5.77
C LYS A 234 -28.81 -6.81 -5.42
N ASN A 235 -28.03 -6.80 -4.35
CA ASN A 235 -27.39 -5.59 -3.84
C ASN A 235 -25.91 -5.82 -3.65
N ILE A 236 -25.12 -4.83 -4.01
CA ILE A 236 -23.68 -4.78 -3.76
C ILE A 236 -23.43 -3.45 -3.06
N VAL A 237 -23.00 -3.48 -1.82
CA VAL A 237 -22.72 -2.29 -1.01
C VAL A 237 -21.34 -2.42 -0.40
N PHE A 238 -20.42 -1.55 -0.79
CA PHE A 238 -19.10 -1.43 -0.15
C PHE A 238 -19.11 -0.27 0.83
N THR A 239 -18.33 -0.38 1.90
CA THR A 239 -18.26 0.66 2.94
C THR A 239 -16.92 1.39 2.88
N ASP A 240 -16.94 2.67 3.27
CA ASP A 240 -15.75 3.51 3.42
C ASP A 240 -14.83 3.50 2.19
N ILE A 241 -15.40 3.82 1.02
CA ILE A 241 -14.67 3.86 -0.25
C ILE A 241 -14.33 5.31 -0.62
N GLN A 242 -13.06 5.60 -0.87
CA GLN A 242 -12.64 6.90 -1.36
C GLN A 242 -13.04 7.08 -2.84
N LYS A 243 -13.50 8.30 -3.17
CA LYS A 243 -13.87 8.73 -4.52
C LYS A 243 -12.64 9.06 -5.38
N GLY A 244 -12.82 9.04 -6.68
CA GLY A 244 -11.83 9.45 -7.69
C GLY A 244 -11.13 8.31 -8.41
N PRO A 245 -10.61 7.28 -7.73
CA PRO A 245 -9.97 6.16 -8.43
C PRO A 245 -10.90 5.38 -9.33
N VAL A 246 -10.34 4.83 -10.41
CA VAL A 246 -11.09 3.94 -11.32
C VAL A 246 -11.21 2.55 -10.72
N MET A 247 -12.43 2.07 -10.65
CA MET A 247 -12.81 0.83 -9.98
C MET A 247 -13.66 -0.07 -10.88
N ARG A 248 -13.77 -1.34 -10.48
CA ARG A 248 -14.63 -2.34 -11.13
C ARG A 248 -15.15 -3.34 -10.09
N VAL A 249 -16.35 -3.86 -10.30
CA VAL A 249 -16.88 -4.95 -9.47
C VAL A 249 -16.58 -6.30 -10.11
N ALA A 250 -16.12 -7.26 -9.31
CA ALA A 250 -15.84 -8.61 -9.74
C ALA A 250 -16.23 -9.66 -8.68
N THR A 251 -16.40 -10.92 -9.11
CA THR A 251 -16.34 -12.10 -8.25
C THR A 251 -15.05 -12.88 -8.53
N TYR A 252 -14.60 -13.71 -7.59
CA TYR A 252 -13.43 -14.55 -7.78
C TYR A 252 -13.87 -16.00 -8.01
N GLU A 253 -13.74 -16.47 -9.24
CA GLU A 253 -14.25 -17.76 -9.67
C GLU A 253 -13.12 -18.57 -10.34
N ARG A 254 -12.86 -19.78 -9.85
CA ARG A 254 -11.84 -20.70 -10.41
C ARG A 254 -10.44 -20.06 -10.55
N GLY A 255 -10.04 -19.27 -9.59
CA GLY A 255 -8.72 -18.63 -9.57
C GLY A 255 -8.61 -17.36 -10.43
N ARG A 256 -9.73 -16.83 -10.95
CA ARG A 256 -9.75 -15.61 -11.80
C ARG A 256 -10.85 -14.65 -11.38
N LEU A 257 -10.63 -13.36 -11.65
CA LEU A 257 -11.66 -12.35 -11.51
C LEU A 257 -12.65 -12.44 -12.68
N ARG A 258 -13.93 -12.44 -12.37
CA ARG A 258 -15.03 -12.27 -13.32
C ARG A 258 -15.71 -10.96 -13.03
N PHE A 259 -15.65 -10.03 -13.97
CA PHE A 259 -16.19 -8.69 -13.83
C PHE A 259 -17.70 -8.64 -14.05
N TRP A 260 -18.34 -7.75 -13.29
CA TRP A 260 -19.80 -7.53 -13.31
C TRP A 260 -20.19 -6.12 -13.70
N THR A 261 -19.24 -5.19 -13.82
CA THR A 261 -19.46 -3.82 -14.27
C THR A 261 -18.44 -3.43 -15.32
N ASP A 262 -18.73 -2.41 -16.10
CA ASP A 262 -17.70 -1.61 -16.76
C ASP A 262 -16.81 -0.94 -15.69
N PRO A 263 -15.60 -0.48 -16.06
CA PRO A 263 -14.84 0.40 -15.19
C PRO A 263 -15.64 1.65 -14.86
N PHE A 264 -15.53 2.14 -13.64
CA PHE A 264 -16.20 3.36 -13.21
C PHE A 264 -15.37 4.14 -12.20
N GLU A 265 -15.63 5.43 -12.12
CA GLU A 265 -15.20 6.30 -11.03
C GLU A 265 -16.42 6.92 -10.34
N ILE A 266 -16.20 7.44 -9.14
CA ILE A 266 -17.18 8.25 -8.43
C ILE A 266 -16.61 9.65 -8.35
N ASN A 267 -17.28 10.59 -8.98
CA ASN A 267 -16.86 11.98 -9.02
C ASN A 267 -17.10 12.69 -7.65
N VAL A 268 -16.64 13.92 -7.54
CA VAL A 268 -16.81 14.75 -6.34
C VAL A 268 -18.27 14.98 -5.97
N SER A 269 -19.18 14.96 -6.95
CA SER A 269 -20.64 15.10 -6.76
C SER A 269 -21.33 13.80 -6.33
N ASN A 270 -20.59 12.72 -6.09
CA ASN A 270 -21.09 11.38 -5.76
C ASN A 270 -21.83 10.65 -6.91
N GLU A 271 -21.58 11.03 -8.15
CA GLU A 271 -22.16 10.41 -9.33
C GLU A 271 -21.22 9.36 -9.89
N PHE A 272 -21.80 8.27 -10.42
CA PHE A 272 -21.05 7.26 -11.15
C PHE A 272 -20.77 7.74 -12.58
N HIS A 273 -19.52 7.64 -12.98
CA HIS A 273 -19.10 7.76 -14.37
C HIS A 273 -18.56 6.41 -14.83
N PHE A 274 -19.32 5.72 -15.71
CA PHE A 274 -18.93 4.43 -16.29
C PHE A 274 -18.17 4.64 -17.59
N PHE A 275 -17.06 3.95 -17.75
CA PHE A 275 -16.23 3.92 -18.97
C PHE A 275 -16.69 2.77 -19.86
N THR A 276 -17.81 2.96 -20.54
CA THR A 276 -18.40 1.97 -21.44
C THR A 276 -17.69 2.02 -22.80
N PRO A 277 -17.31 0.86 -23.38
CA PRO A 277 -16.73 0.82 -24.74
C PRO A 277 -17.64 1.52 -25.74
N SER A 278 -17.04 2.28 -26.63
CA SER A 278 -17.70 2.97 -27.73
C SER A 278 -17.21 2.42 -29.06
N ASP A 279 -18.08 2.37 -30.05
CA ASP A 279 -17.72 2.02 -31.44
C ASP A 279 -16.98 3.17 -32.16
N SER A 280 -16.86 4.34 -31.52
CA SER A 280 -16.12 5.46 -32.10
C SER A 280 -14.61 5.23 -31.88
N VAL A 281 -13.87 5.28 -32.97
CA VAL A 281 -12.40 5.25 -32.97
C VAL A 281 -11.90 6.68 -32.89
N GLN A 282 -10.98 6.93 -31.95
CA GLN A 282 -10.29 8.20 -31.82
C GLN A 282 -8.79 8.00 -31.96
N ASP A 283 -8.14 8.83 -32.72
CA ASP A 283 -6.69 8.90 -32.78
C ASP A 283 -6.18 9.56 -31.50
N VAL A 284 -5.35 8.83 -30.74
CA VAL A 284 -4.73 9.32 -29.51
C VAL A 284 -3.24 9.42 -29.72
N THR A 285 -2.71 10.63 -29.57
CA THR A 285 -1.27 10.83 -29.54
C THR A 285 -0.75 10.73 -28.12
N LEU A 286 0.03 9.70 -27.83
CA LEU A 286 0.72 9.56 -26.57
C LEU A 286 2.07 10.29 -26.64
N PHE A 287 2.20 11.38 -25.90
CA PHE A 287 3.41 12.20 -25.86
C PHE A 287 4.20 12.06 -24.56
N ALA A 288 3.65 11.39 -23.56
CA ALA A 288 4.34 11.08 -22.31
C ALA A 288 3.91 9.69 -21.82
N LYS A 289 4.88 8.91 -21.37
CA LYS A 289 4.64 7.58 -20.80
C LYS A 289 4.19 7.63 -19.35
N TYR A 290 4.58 8.69 -18.64
CA TYR A 290 4.34 8.89 -17.21
C TYR A 290 3.75 10.28 -16.95
N THR A 291 3.25 10.51 -15.75
CA THR A 291 2.87 11.86 -15.32
C THR A 291 4.09 12.79 -15.31
N LEU A 292 3.89 14.09 -15.49
CA LEU A 292 4.99 15.09 -15.54
C LEU A 292 5.99 14.93 -14.38
N ARG A 293 5.52 14.63 -13.18
CA ARG A 293 6.40 14.40 -12.02
C ARG A 293 7.25 13.13 -12.15
N ALA A 294 6.73 12.10 -12.79
CA ALA A 294 7.46 10.87 -13.05
C ALA A 294 8.43 11.06 -14.23
N ASP A 295 8.05 11.87 -15.22
CA ASP A 295 8.91 12.18 -16.37
C ASP A 295 10.23 12.83 -15.93
N ASP A 296 10.19 13.84 -15.05
CA ASP A 296 11.40 14.49 -14.51
C ASP A 296 12.33 13.48 -13.80
N MET A 297 11.75 12.53 -13.11
CA MET A 297 12.51 11.52 -12.36
C MET A 297 13.13 10.45 -13.27
N PHE A 298 12.44 10.09 -14.37
CA PHE A 298 12.88 9.04 -15.29
C PHE A 298 13.74 9.58 -16.43
N LEU A 299 13.42 10.74 -16.99
CA LEU A 299 14.20 11.36 -18.06
C LEU A 299 15.64 11.62 -17.63
N ASN A 300 15.84 12.17 -16.43
CA ASN A 300 17.18 12.41 -15.89
C ASN A 300 18.02 11.14 -15.70
N ARG A 301 17.36 9.97 -15.55
CA ARG A 301 18.02 8.66 -15.44
C ARG A 301 18.30 8.01 -16.80
N MET A 302 17.60 8.46 -17.83
CA MET A 302 17.73 7.92 -19.18
C MET A 302 18.74 8.69 -20.04
N ILE A 303 19.10 9.92 -19.63
CA ILE A 303 20.11 10.73 -20.37
C ILE A 303 21.42 9.95 -20.45
N GLY A 304 21.92 9.80 -21.67
CA GLY A 304 23.11 9.00 -21.99
C GLY A 304 22.83 7.49 -22.17
N GLY A 305 21.57 7.07 -22.06
CA GLY A 305 21.16 5.72 -22.44
C GLY A 305 21.08 5.54 -23.95
N THR A 306 21.11 4.30 -24.41
CA THR A 306 20.99 3.95 -25.81
C THR A 306 19.79 3.04 -26.06
N PHE A 307 19.10 3.24 -27.19
CA PHE A 307 18.28 2.19 -27.80
C PHE A 307 19.14 1.39 -28.75
N GLU A 308 19.18 0.11 -28.54
CA GLU A 308 19.99 -0.81 -29.32
C GLU A 308 19.08 -1.82 -30.04
N GLY A 309 19.43 -2.17 -31.25
CA GLY A 309 18.76 -3.20 -32.03
C GLY A 309 19.72 -4.34 -32.38
N SER A 310 19.20 -5.55 -32.50
CA SER A 310 19.95 -6.73 -32.93
C SER A 310 19.05 -7.67 -33.73
N ASN A 311 19.63 -8.28 -34.75
CA ASN A 311 19.04 -9.44 -35.43
C ASN A 311 19.41 -10.76 -34.75
N ASP A 312 20.32 -10.75 -33.76
CA ASP A 312 20.66 -11.89 -32.93
C ASP A 312 19.76 -11.89 -31.67
N PRO A 313 18.94 -12.94 -31.43
CA PRO A 313 18.08 -13.01 -30.24
C PRO A 313 18.86 -12.99 -28.92
N ASP A 314 20.14 -13.32 -28.93
CA ASP A 314 21.02 -13.28 -27.76
C ASP A 314 21.73 -11.92 -27.61
N PHE A 315 21.48 -10.96 -28.50
CA PHE A 315 22.05 -9.60 -28.48
C PHE A 315 23.60 -9.55 -28.48
N ARG A 316 24.27 -10.57 -29.05
CA ARG A 316 25.74 -10.62 -29.16
C ARG A 316 26.31 -9.60 -30.15
N GLU A 317 25.54 -9.31 -31.21
CA GLU A 317 25.83 -8.26 -32.17
C GLU A 317 24.68 -7.26 -32.12
N LYS A 318 24.98 -6.02 -31.79
CA LYS A 318 24.00 -4.94 -31.63
C LYS A 318 24.48 -3.65 -32.27
N GLU A 319 23.54 -2.85 -32.75
CA GLU A 319 23.78 -1.50 -33.21
C GLU A 319 22.98 -0.50 -32.36
N VAL A 320 23.55 0.69 -32.15
CA VAL A 320 22.87 1.79 -31.47
C VAL A 320 21.94 2.45 -32.48
N LEU A 321 20.64 2.36 -32.21
CA LEU A 321 19.57 2.94 -33.02
C LEU A 321 19.31 4.40 -32.65
N TYR A 322 19.45 4.73 -31.34
CA TYR A 322 19.19 6.07 -30.84
C TYR A 322 19.95 6.30 -29.52
N LEU A 323 20.44 7.54 -29.32
CA LEU A 323 21.03 8.01 -28.07
C LEU A 323 20.02 8.93 -27.35
N ILE A 324 19.76 8.72 -26.07
CA ILE A 324 18.85 9.52 -25.26
C ILE A 324 19.58 10.74 -24.66
#